data_8b8bb9475cf7a5fcbcdc65f0589d5436
#
_entry.id   8b8bb9475cf7a5fcbcdc65f0589d5436
#
_cell.length_a   1.000
_cell.length_b   1.000
_cell.length_c   1.000
_cell.angle_alpha   90.00
_cell.angle_beta   90.00
_cell.angle_gamma   90.00
#
_symmetry.space_group_name_H-M   'P 1'
#
loop_
_entity.id
_entity.type
_entity.pdbx_description
1 polymer ?
#
loop_
_entity_poly.entity_id
_entity_poly.type
_entity_poly.pdbx_seq_one_letter_code
_entity_poly.pdbx_strand_id
1 'polypeptide(L)'
;MDNHRNKSKSAHQNKKSELNIEALIAAQLPAWQERLTRLLSEYGDQPIGEITVGAVYGGMRCLFALVTEISHVDPSQGLLIRGYSVDELLEKLPKADGSNYPLLGGLYHLLLVGHFPTPA
;
A
#
# COMPACT_ATOMS: atom_id res chain seq x y z
N MET A 1 -34.51 -27.84 20.32
CA MET A 1 -33.11 -28.27 19.99
C MET A 1 -32.64 -27.50 18.74
N ASP A 2 -32.43 -26.16 18.80
CA ASP A 2 -31.92 -25.44 17.62
C ASP A 2 -31.28 -24.09 17.97
N ASN A 3 -30.39 -24.09 19.02
CA ASN A 3 -29.74 -22.83 19.40
C ASN A 3 -28.20 -22.83 19.20
N HIS A 4 -27.62 -23.92 18.70
CA HIS A 4 -26.15 -24.00 18.51
C HIS A 4 -25.70 -23.68 17.08
N ARG A 5 -26.60 -23.72 16.07
CA ARG A 5 -26.22 -23.46 14.67
C ARG A 5 -26.12 -21.98 14.31
N ASN A 6 -26.73 -21.09 15.09
CA ASN A 6 -26.79 -19.67 14.76
C ASN A 6 -25.59 -18.87 15.31
N LYS A 7 -24.92 -19.36 16.38
CA LYS A 7 -23.74 -18.68 16.93
C LYS A 7 -22.48 -18.86 16.09
N SER A 8 -22.31 -20.00 15.40
CA SER A 8 -21.15 -20.25 14.58
C SER A 8 -21.14 -19.47 13.26
N LYS A 9 -22.31 -19.18 12.69
CA LYS A 9 -22.44 -18.38 11.47
C LYS A 9 -22.14 -16.89 11.72
N SER A 10 -22.54 -16.35 12.86
CA SER A 10 -22.29 -14.94 13.21
C SER A 10 -20.81 -14.68 13.52
N ALA A 11 -20.13 -15.63 14.16
CA ALA A 11 -18.69 -15.54 14.43
C ALA A 11 -17.83 -15.63 13.17
N HIS A 12 -18.23 -16.47 12.18
CA HIS A 12 -17.54 -16.56 10.88
C HIS A 12 -17.76 -15.32 10.00
N GLN A 13 -18.94 -14.70 10.07
CA GLN A 13 -19.23 -13.46 9.34
C GLN A 13 -18.48 -12.25 9.93
N ASN A 14 -18.36 -12.18 11.25
CA ASN A 14 -17.63 -11.09 11.90
C ASN A 14 -16.10 -11.18 11.64
N LYS A 15 -15.54 -12.38 11.63
CA LYS A 15 -14.12 -12.61 11.31
C LYS A 15 -13.79 -12.32 9.83
N LYS A 16 -14.77 -12.42 8.93
CA LYS A 16 -14.62 -12.14 7.50
C LYS A 16 -14.62 -10.63 7.20
N SER A 17 -15.21 -9.79 8.07
CA SER A 17 -15.22 -8.33 7.91
C SER A 17 -13.89 -7.68 8.33
N GLU A 18 -13.15 -8.28 9.25
CA GLU A 18 -11.85 -7.75 9.72
C GLU A 18 -10.71 -7.93 8.70
N LEU A 19 -10.87 -8.81 7.71
CA LEU A 19 -9.89 -9.07 6.64
C LEU A 19 -10.35 -8.53 5.27
N ASN A 20 -11.35 -7.66 5.22
CA ASN A 20 -11.83 -7.10 3.98
C ASN A 20 -10.93 -5.93 3.53
N ILE A 21 -10.03 -6.18 2.60
CA ILE A 21 -9.14 -5.18 1.99
C ILE A 21 -9.92 -4.00 1.41
N GLU A 22 -11.08 -4.23 0.81
CA GLU A 22 -11.95 -3.17 0.27
C GLU A 22 -12.39 -2.20 1.36
N ALA A 23 -12.81 -2.71 2.53
CA ALA A 23 -13.22 -1.89 3.66
C ALA A 23 -12.04 -1.10 4.23
N LEU A 24 -10.85 -1.70 4.31
CA LEU A 24 -9.63 -1.03 4.77
C LEU A 24 -9.21 0.10 3.82
N ILE A 25 -9.29 -0.11 2.52
CA ILE A 25 -9.01 0.91 1.50
C ILE A 25 -10.06 2.01 1.57
N ALA A 26 -11.35 1.64 1.61
CA ALA A 26 -12.45 2.61 1.69
C ALA A 26 -12.35 3.52 2.92
N ALA A 27 -11.89 3.00 4.05
CA ALA A 27 -11.68 3.78 5.26
C ALA A 27 -10.56 4.84 5.12
N GLN A 28 -9.58 4.61 4.23
CA GLN A 28 -8.45 5.53 4.02
C GLN A 28 -8.74 6.60 2.96
N LEU A 29 -9.67 6.34 2.03
CA LEU A 29 -9.97 7.22 0.90
C LEU A 29 -10.27 8.68 1.30
N PRO A 30 -11.09 8.96 2.34
CA PRO A 30 -11.37 10.35 2.73
C PRO A 30 -10.11 11.12 3.14
N ALA A 31 -9.23 10.52 3.91
CA ALA A 31 -7.97 11.14 4.34
C ALA A 31 -7.01 11.39 3.17
N TRP A 32 -6.95 10.47 2.21
CA TRP A 32 -6.16 10.67 0.99
C TRP A 32 -6.72 11.79 0.11
N GLN A 33 -8.04 11.84 -0.07
CA GLN A 33 -8.69 12.88 -0.83
C GLN A 33 -8.47 14.26 -0.20
N GLU A 34 -8.62 14.38 1.12
CA GLU A 34 -8.36 15.62 1.84
C GLU A 34 -6.91 16.09 1.67
N ARG A 35 -5.93 15.16 1.84
CA ARG A 35 -4.51 15.45 1.66
C ARG A 35 -4.20 15.91 0.24
N LEU A 36 -4.74 15.23 -0.78
CA LEU A 36 -4.56 15.61 -2.18
C LEU A 36 -5.19 16.97 -2.49
N THR A 37 -6.41 17.19 -2.04
CA THR A 37 -7.13 18.48 -2.23
C THR A 37 -6.34 19.63 -1.61
N ARG A 38 -5.84 19.46 -0.40
CA ARG A 38 -5.02 20.47 0.27
C ARG A 38 -3.73 20.74 -0.49
N LEU A 39 -3.01 19.69 -0.89
CA LEU A 39 -1.76 19.80 -1.65
C LEU A 39 -1.96 20.53 -2.97
N LEU A 40 -3.03 20.21 -3.72
CA LEU A 40 -3.34 20.86 -4.98
C LEU A 40 -3.79 22.32 -4.79
N SER A 41 -4.51 22.62 -3.70
CA SER A 41 -4.92 24.01 -3.40
C SER A 41 -3.77 24.91 -2.96
N GLU A 42 -2.77 24.33 -2.28
CA GLU A 42 -1.61 25.11 -1.78
C GLU A 42 -0.48 25.20 -2.82
N TYR A 43 -0.26 24.17 -3.63
CA TYR A 43 0.92 24.03 -4.49
C TYR A 43 0.59 23.67 -5.94
N GLY A 44 -0.68 23.58 -6.33
CA GLY A 44 -1.09 23.07 -7.66
C GLY A 44 -0.54 23.88 -8.83
N ASP A 45 -0.38 25.18 -8.66
CA ASP A 45 0.17 26.09 -9.68
C ASP A 45 1.68 26.31 -9.58
N GLN A 46 2.34 25.63 -8.62
CA GLN A 46 3.78 25.81 -8.42
C GLN A 46 4.57 25.03 -9.49
N PRO A 47 5.46 25.67 -10.26
CA PRO A 47 6.28 24.97 -11.23
C PRO A 47 7.30 24.07 -10.53
N ILE A 48 7.39 22.80 -10.95
CA ILE A 48 8.33 21.80 -10.42
C ILE A 48 9.49 21.49 -11.37
N GLY A 49 9.51 22.12 -12.54
CA GLY A 49 10.57 21.97 -13.53
C GLY A 49 10.14 22.44 -14.93
N GLU A 50 11.10 22.42 -15.84
CA GLU A 50 10.87 22.70 -17.26
C GLU A 50 10.93 21.42 -18.07
N ILE A 51 10.04 21.29 -19.05
CA ILE A 51 10.01 20.16 -19.97
C ILE A 51 10.64 20.57 -21.29
N THR A 52 11.68 19.87 -21.73
CA THR A 52 12.31 20.07 -23.04
C THR A 52 11.81 19.05 -24.06
N VAL A 53 11.91 19.37 -25.34
CA VAL A 53 11.60 18.43 -26.42
C VAL A 53 12.45 17.16 -26.31
N GLY A 54 13.72 17.30 -25.93
CA GLY A 54 14.62 16.17 -25.70
C GLY A 54 14.17 15.27 -24.56
N ALA A 55 13.60 15.83 -23.48
CA ALA A 55 13.06 15.04 -22.38
C ALA A 55 11.84 14.20 -22.81
N VAL A 56 10.95 14.76 -23.64
CA VAL A 56 9.77 14.05 -24.16
C VAL A 56 10.19 12.89 -25.07
N TYR A 57 11.08 13.14 -26.03
CA TYR A 57 11.59 12.08 -26.93
C TYR A 57 12.49 11.07 -26.21
N GLY A 58 13.18 11.47 -25.14
CA GLY A 58 14.05 10.62 -24.32
C GLY A 58 13.31 9.74 -23.29
N GLY A 59 11.99 9.66 -23.33
CA GLY A 59 11.20 8.88 -22.39
C GLY A 59 11.02 9.57 -21.05
N MET A 60 10.89 10.89 -21.03
CA MET A 60 10.64 11.72 -19.84
C MET A 60 11.73 11.60 -18.76
N ARG A 61 12.97 11.36 -19.15
CA ARG A 61 14.10 11.31 -18.21
C ARG A 61 14.26 12.65 -17.50
N CYS A 62 14.59 12.57 -16.21
CA CYS A 62 14.78 13.73 -15.34
C CYS A 62 13.53 14.59 -15.10
N LEU A 63 12.36 14.06 -15.40
CA LEU A 63 11.10 14.71 -15.06
C LEU A 63 10.47 14.03 -13.85
N PHE A 64 10.07 14.82 -12.85
CA PHE A 64 9.26 14.35 -11.73
C PHE A 64 7.79 14.27 -12.17
N ALA A 65 7.47 13.28 -13.01
CA ALA A 65 6.14 13.11 -13.61
C ALA A 65 5.21 12.20 -12.80
N LEU A 66 5.71 11.58 -11.74
CA LEU A 66 4.94 10.63 -10.95
C LEU A 66 5.24 10.80 -9.46
N VAL A 67 4.20 10.93 -8.67
CA VAL A 67 4.26 10.77 -7.22
C VAL A 67 3.76 9.38 -6.88
N THR A 68 4.57 8.59 -6.20
CA THR A 68 4.21 7.25 -5.74
C THR A 68 4.62 7.07 -4.28
N GLU A 69 3.73 6.47 -3.49
CA GLU A 69 4.01 6.04 -2.12
C GLU A 69 4.12 4.51 -2.01
N ILE A 70 3.99 3.81 -3.15
CA ILE A 70 3.92 2.34 -3.17
C ILE A 70 5.32 1.74 -3.24
N SER A 71 6.14 2.20 -4.19
CA SER A 71 7.50 1.67 -4.36
C SER A 71 8.44 2.72 -4.90
N HIS A 72 9.71 2.60 -4.54
CA HIS A 72 10.78 3.47 -4.97
C HIS A 72 12.06 2.65 -5.11
N VAL A 73 12.88 2.98 -6.10
CA VAL A 73 14.23 2.41 -6.23
C VAL A 73 15.25 3.47 -5.84
N ASP A 74 15.88 3.26 -4.70
CA ASP A 74 16.97 4.12 -4.22
C ASP A 74 18.31 3.60 -4.72
N PRO A 75 19.22 4.45 -5.23
CA PRO A 75 20.53 4.03 -5.74
C PRO A 75 21.42 3.35 -4.70
N SER A 76 21.25 3.64 -3.41
CA SER A 76 22.05 3.11 -2.31
C SER A 76 21.38 1.99 -1.53
N GLN A 77 20.05 2.01 -1.44
CA GLN A 77 19.26 1.06 -0.64
C GLN A 77 18.54 0.01 -1.48
N GLY A 78 18.49 0.20 -2.81
CA GLY A 78 17.77 -0.69 -3.70
C GLY A 78 16.26 -0.46 -3.70
N LEU A 79 15.48 -1.53 -3.87
CA LEU A 79 14.02 -1.47 -3.91
C LEU A 79 13.44 -1.25 -2.52
N LEU A 80 12.66 -0.20 -2.40
CA LEU A 80 11.83 0.08 -1.22
C LEU A 80 10.35 -0.10 -1.58
N ILE A 81 9.60 -0.80 -0.75
CA ILE A 81 8.15 -0.98 -0.87
C ILE A 81 7.49 -0.37 0.36
N ARG A 82 6.64 0.63 0.19
CA ARG A 82 6.04 1.42 1.28
C ARG A 82 7.08 1.96 2.27
N GLY A 83 8.30 2.25 1.77
CA GLY A 83 9.42 2.73 2.57
C GLY A 83 10.25 1.64 3.26
N TYR A 84 9.90 0.37 3.11
CA TYR A 84 10.63 -0.76 3.69
C TYR A 84 11.55 -1.41 2.66
N SER A 85 12.77 -1.74 3.07
CA SER A 85 13.71 -2.52 2.27
C SER A 85 13.24 -3.97 2.11
N VAL A 86 13.82 -4.69 1.13
CA VAL A 86 13.51 -6.10 0.91
C VAL A 86 13.84 -6.94 2.15
N ASP A 87 14.95 -6.66 2.84
CA ASP A 87 15.36 -7.38 4.04
C ASP A 87 14.35 -7.17 5.19
N GLU A 88 13.89 -5.92 5.40
CA GLU A 88 12.85 -5.63 6.38
C GLU A 88 11.52 -6.32 6.05
N LEU A 89 11.17 -6.42 4.76
CA LEU A 89 9.97 -7.14 4.34
C LEU A 89 10.08 -8.64 4.58
N LEU A 90 11.25 -9.23 4.32
CA LEU A 90 11.53 -10.62 4.61
C LEU A 90 11.45 -10.94 6.11
N GLU A 91 11.79 -9.98 6.96
CA GLU A 91 11.72 -10.12 8.41
C GLU A 91 10.29 -9.93 8.95
N LYS A 92 9.61 -8.84 8.56
CA LYS A 92 8.38 -8.33 9.19
C LYS A 92 7.10 -8.93 8.62
N LEU A 93 7.10 -9.40 7.36
CA LEU A 93 5.89 -9.99 6.77
C LEU A 93 5.56 -11.35 7.37
N PRO A 94 4.26 -11.69 7.49
CA PRO A 94 3.85 -12.99 8.00
C PRO A 94 4.38 -14.13 7.11
N LYS A 95 4.80 -15.22 7.74
CA LYS A 95 5.34 -16.42 7.11
C LYS A 95 4.46 -17.62 7.43
N ALA A 96 4.47 -18.62 6.57
CA ALA A 96 3.87 -19.91 6.91
C ALA A 96 4.77 -20.67 7.91
N ASP A 97 4.17 -21.56 8.68
CA ASP A 97 4.89 -22.38 9.64
C ASP A 97 6.02 -23.16 8.95
N GLY A 98 7.22 -23.02 9.48
CA GLY A 98 8.42 -23.69 8.93
C GLY A 98 9.00 -23.05 7.65
N SER A 99 8.44 -21.92 7.17
CA SER A 99 8.95 -21.20 6.00
C SER A 99 9.85 -20.02 6.41
N ASN A 100 10.94 -19.83 5.66
CA ASN A 100 11.76 -18.63 5.76
C ASN A 100 11.26 -17.48 4.87
N TYR A 101 10.28 -17.74 4.01
CA TYR A 101 9.75 -16.76 3.05
C TYR A 101 8.39 -16.23 3.48
N PRO A 102 8.12 -14.93 3.25
CA PRO A 102 6.84 -14.32 3.51
C PRO A 102 5.71 -14.90 2.67
N LEU A 103 4.52 -14.86 3.23
CA LEU A 103 3.29 -15.14 2.50
C LEU A 103 3.00 -14.02 1.50
N LEU A 104 2.71 -14.39 0.26
CA LEU A 104 2.38 -13.44 -0.82
C LEU A 104 1.20 -12.52 -0.45
N GLY A 105 0.19 -13.06 0.25
CA GLY A 105 -0.97 -12.28 0.73
C GLY A 105 -0.59 -11.14 1.66
N GLY A 106 0.44 -11.30 2.50
CA GLY A 106 0.96 -10.23 3.36
C GLY A 106 1.58 -9.09 2.57
N LEU A 107 2.32 -9.41 1.51
CA LEU A 107 2.90 -8.41 0.61
C LEU A 107 1.81 -7.65 -0.16
N TYR A 108 0.81 -8.35 -0.70
CA TYR A 108 -0.33 -7.69 -1.36
C TYR A 108 -1.10 -6.78 -0.42
N HIS A 109 -1.32 -7.22 0.82
CA HIS A 109 -1.95 -6.36 1.83
C HIS A 109 -1.15 -5.07 2.03
N LEU A 110 0.16 -5.17 2.24
CA LEU A 110 1.03 -4.00 2.42
C LEU A 110 0.99 -3.06 1.21
N LEU A 111 1.06 -3.60 -0.02
CA LEU A 111 1.01 -2.81 -1.25
C LEU A 111 -0.30 -2.03 -1.40
N LEU A 112 -1.45 -2.65 -1.09
CA LEU A 112 -2.77 -2.07 -1.30
C LEU A 112 -3.20 -1.17 -0.14
N VAL A 113 -2.91 -1.57 1.09
CA VAL A 113 -3.42 -0.92 2.31
C VAL A 113 -2.38 0.05 2.90
N GLY A 114 -1.09 -0.18 2.67
CA GLY A 114 0.00 0.69 3.11
C GLY A 114 0.58 0.39 4.49
N HIS A 115 0.06 -0.61 5.21
CA HIS A 115 0.60 -1.07 6.48
C HIS A 115 0.64 -2.61 6.54
N PHE A 116 1.41 -3.16 7.47
CA PHE A 116 1.48 -4.60 7.66
C PHE A 116 0.13 -5.18 8.09
N PRO A 117 -0.19 -6.41 7.63
CA PRO A 117 -1.37 -7.11 8.14
C PRO A 117 -1.20 -7.40 9.63
N THR A 118 -2.27 -7.23 10.41
CA THR A 118 -2.30 -7.67 11.79
C THR A 118 -2.32 -9.20 11.85
N PRO A 119 -1.57 -9.83 12.77
CA PRO A 119 -1.69 -11.28 13.01
C PRO A 119 -3.13 -11.64 13.35
N ALA A 120 -3.61 -12.73 12.75
CA ALA A 120 -4.96 -13.24 12.99
C ALA A 120 -5.04 -14.00 14.32
#